data_a60e9694d7c48d90d22d9e26c244b2e5
#
_entry.id   a60e9694d7c48d90d22d9e26c244b2e5
#
_cell.length_a   1.000
_cell.length_b   1.000
_cell.length_c   1.000
_cell.angle_alpha   90.00
_cell.angle_beta   90.00
_cell.angle_gamma   90.00
#
_symmetry.space_group_name_H-M   'P 1'
#
loop_
_entity.id
_entity.type
_entity.pdbx_description
1 polymer ?
#
loop_
_entity_poly.entity_id
_entity_poly.type
_entity_poly.pdbx_seq_one_letter_code
_entity_poly.pdbx_strand_id
1 'polypeptide(L)'
;MKAAADSKKENKYSILSGTLIAFALCFTLFIYAPYELYVTNQLEFWFTAGQMLPYALGLFAAAFLAALLVLYIARRISEKLYNIVSAACLVALICCWVQGSFLVWDLPAMDGKPVDWGSFPVDRICSIALWLIVIAAVLVLVKKLGGSRLVKLGSYAGLAVALILAVTLGTVFLTTELSDKSRTLIATDEDMFDYSDDENFLIVVLDAVDSTAFEQSMARDAHYSEIFSDFTYFRNTVGGYPYSQLSIPLILTGQWYEAQESFADYGREAYASSPLLERIDQEGYRKGLYLSDGYALSTIDPDSFENLTLDQPVPDSALYMCKLMIKMTIIKHAPWDLKYLGYDLPGRLNESIKYGGDDGRSYFDWSDLSFYNTLKNDSPITSGGEKRFKYIHLEGAHEPHVYDKNFNVLESSPYRDVIEANFTMLDLFLSQMKQAGVYDNTAMIIMSDHGSHNDTDLRNMNQNPVLLIKGRGEQHDELTVSYAPISYDDLQQAYQRLLDGEGSDGVFDWQEGDERTRRFLWHELGKTSFLTEYAQTGSAEDMTTFAPTGTVYELK
;
A
#
# COMPACT_ATOMS: atom_id res chain seq x y z
N MET A 1 31.43 50.52 33.20
CA MET A 1 30.25 49.77 33.58
C MET A 1 29.22 49.68 32.44
N LYS A 2 28.86 50.72 31.71
CA LYS A 2 27.90 50.71 30.61
C LYS A 2 28.36 49.82 29.44
N ALA A 3 29.63 49.90 28.99
CA ALA A 3 30.18 49.06 27.93
C ALA A 3 30.20 47.54 28.26
N ALA A 4 30.45 47.18 29.54
CA ALA A 4 30.42 45.79 30.00
C ALA A 4 28.99 45.26 30.14
N ALA A 5 28.02 46.13 30.44
CA ALA A 5 26.59 45.77 30.46
C ALA A 5 26.03 45.60 29.04
N ASP A 6 26.44 46.46 28.11
CA ASP A 6 26.05 46.39 26.71
C ASP A 6 26.66 45.13 26.03
N SER A 7 27.93 44.81 26.30
CA SER A 7 28.59 43.57 25.85
C SER A 7 27.92 42.30 26.40
N LYS A 8 27.51 42.28 27.67
CA LYS A 8 26.75 41.18 28.26
C LYS A 8 25.35 41.03 27.64
N LYS A 9 24.71 42.15 27.32
CA LYS A 9 23.38 42.19 26.69
C LYS A 9 23.44 41.71 25.23
N GLU A 10 24.44 42.17 24.47
CA GLU A 10 24.71 41.73 23.11
C GLU A 10 25.04 40.23 23.05
N ASN A 11 25.82 39.74 24.00
CA ASN A 11 26.18 38.31 24.12
C ASN A 11 24.97 37.43 24.43
N LYS A 12 24.02 37.87 25.25
CA LYS A 12 22.79 37.17 25.59
C LYS A 12 21.83 37.10 24.38
N TYR A 13 21.71 38.15 23.61
CA TYR A 13 20.89 38.19 22.40
C TYR A 13 21.45 37.30 21.28
N SER A 14 22.75 37.17 21.16
CA SER A 14 23.40 36.30 20.18
C SER A 14 23.07 34.81 20.44
N ILE A 15 23.14 34.36 21.70
CA ILE A 15 22.83 32.96 22.07
C ILE A 15 21.37 32.64 21.79
N LEU A 16 20.43 33.49 22.18
CA LEU A 16 19.00 33.31 21.94
C LEU A 16 18.68 33.20 20.45
N SER A 17 19.36 33.99 19.60
CA SER A 17 19.10 33.98 18.15
C SER A 17 19.42 32.65 17.49
N GLY A 18 20.57 32.03 17.77
CA GLY A 18 20.88 30.70 17.24
C GLY A 18 19.96 29.61 17.77
N THR A 19 19.58 29.71 19.06
CA THR A 19 18.61 28.82 19.69
C THR A 19 17.25 28.86 18.98
N LEU A 20 16.74 30.04 18.62
CA LEU A 20 15.47 30.20 17.90
C LEU A 20 15.52 29.63 16.48
N ILE A 21 16.66 29.77 15.76
CA ILE A 21 16.85 29.18 14.46
C ILE A 21 16.85 27.64 14.57
N ALA A 22 17.58 27.09 15.54
CA ALA A 22 17.62 25.65 15.79
C ALA A 22 16.24 25.10 16.18
N PHE A 23 15.50 25.82 17.01
CA PHE A 23 14.12 25.46 17.36
C PHE A 23 13.24 25.41 16.12
N ALA A 24 13.26 26.44 15.27
CA ALA A 24 12.45 26.48 14.05
C ALA A 24 12.80 25.35 13.09
N LEU A 25 14.09 25.01 12.91
CA LEU A 25 14.53 23.90 12.09
C LEU A 25 14.05 22.56 12.65
N CYS A 26 14.24 22.30 13.94
CA CYS A 26 13.78 21.06 14.56
C CYS A 26 12.26 20.93 14.55
N PHE A 27 11.52 22.03 14.76
CA PHE A 27 10.07 22.05 14.65
C PHE A 27 9.61 21.69 13.24
N THR A 28 10.23 22.29 12.21
CA THR A 28 9.93 22.01 10.81
C THR A 28 10.13 20.53 10.48
N LEU A 29 11.26 19.93 10.91
CA LEU A 29 11.63 18.57 10.49
C LEU A 29 10.97 17.47 11.32
N PHE A 30 10.73 17.69 12.63
CA PHE A 30 10.30 16.60 13.53
C PHE A 30 8.88 16.78 14.08
N ILE A 31 8.27 17.94 13.88
CA ILE A 31 6.85 18.14 14.22
C ILE A 31 6.04 18.40 12.95
N TYR A 32 6.32 19.50 12.24
CA TYR A 32 5.51 19.90 11.09
C TYR A 32 5.52 18.86 9.96
N ALA A 33 6.70 18.46 9.49
CA ALA A 33 6.85 17.61 8.32
C ALA A 33 6.13 16.26 8.44
N PRO A 34 6.34 15.44 9.50
CA PRO A 34 5.66 14.17 9.62
C PRO A 34 4.15 14.33 9.87
N TYR A 35 3.71 15.32 10.63
CA TYR A 35 2.30 15.53 10.88
C TYR A 35 1.54 16.04 9.67
N GLU A 36 2.11 16.93 8.89
CA GLU A 36 1.50 17.44 7.66
C GLU A 36 1.35 16.31 6.64
N LEU A 37 2.38 15.48 6.43
CA LEU A 37 2.29 14.33 5.56
C LEU A 37 1.24 13.32 6.06
N TYR A 38 1.20 13.07 7.38
CA TYR A 38 0.20 12.19 7.99
C TYR A 38 -1.22 12.69 7.72
N VAL A 39 -1.53 13.95 8.04
CA VAL A 39 -2.91 14.45 7.94
C VAL A 39 -3.41 14.51 6.50
N THR A 40 -2.52 14.82 5.55
CA THR A 40 -2.86 14.86 4.12
C THR A 40 -3.00 13.48 3.47
N ASN A 41 -2.49 12.42 4.13
CA ASN A 41 -2.52 11.03 3.62
C ASN A 41 -2.92 10.06 4.74
N GLN A 42 -3.85 10.46 5.59
CA GLN A 42 -4.15 9.71 6.81
C GLN A 42 -4.66 8.28 6.56
N LEU A 43 -5.27 8.03 5.41
CA LEU A 43 -5.81 6.71 5.08
C LEU A 43 -4.71 5.68 4.81
N GLU A 44 -3.53 6.14 4.38
CA GLU A 44 -2.36 5.29 4.11
C GLU A 44 -1.66 4.79 5.40
N PHE A 45 -1.98 5.38 6.55
CA PHE A 45 -1.32 5.05 7.81
C PHE A 45 -2.25 4.29 8.75
N TRP A 46 -1.77 3.21 9.36
CA TRP A 46 -2.51 2.42 10.33
C TRP A 46 -2.62 3.07 11.73
N PHE A 47 -1.74 4.03 12.05
CA PHE A 47 -1.68 4.68 13.37
C PHE A 47 -2.42 6.01 13.41
N THR A 48 -2.73 6.49 14.62
CA THR A 48 -3.37 7.79 14.85
C THR A 48 -2.34 8.91 15.04
N ALA A 49 -2.76 10.17 14.83
CA ALA A 49 -1.95 11.35 15.16
C ALA A 49 -1.51 11.34 16.64
N GLY A 50 -2.35 10.84 17.55
CA GLY A 50 -2.04 10.72 18.97
C GLY A 50 -0.92 9.72 19.26
N GLN A 51 -0.90 8.59 18.55
CA GLN A 51 0.17 7.59 18.67
C GLN A 51 1.52 8.10 18.17
N MET A 52 1.54 9.02 17.18
CA MET A 52 2.77 9.68 16.72
C MET A 52 3.38 10.64 17.74
N LEU A 53 2.55 11.25 18.61
CA LEU A 53 2.96 12.39 19.44
C LEU A 53 4.19 12.11 20.32
N PRO A 54 4.29 11.03 21.09
CA PRO A 54 5.46 10.77 21.94
C PRO A 54 6.75 10.64 21.13
N TYR A 55 6.69 10.04 19.93
CA TYR A 55 7.85 9.86 19.06
C TYR A 55 8.28 11.18 18.41
N ALA A 56 7.32 11.98 17.94
CA ALA A 56 7.59 13.32 17.39
C ALA A 56 8.25 14.23 18.42
N LEU A 57 7.69 14.28 19.63
CA LEU A 57 8.25 15.05 20.74
C LEU A 57 9.63 14.52 21.16
N GLY A 58 9.81 13.19 21.17
CA GLY A 58 11.10 12.57 21.48
C GLY A 58 12.17 12.92 20.45
N LEU A 59 11.87 12.80 19.15
CA LEU A 59 12.78 13.18 18.05
C LEU A 59 13.09 14.68 18.08
N PHE A 60 12.06 15.51 18.25
CA PHE A 60 12.23 16.96 18.37
C PHE A 60 13.16 17.31 19.54
N ALA A 61 12.89 16.77 20.74
CA ALA A 61 13.69 17.06 21.93
C ALA A 61 15.15 16.59 21.75
N ALA A 62 15.36 15.37 21.24
CA ALA A 62 16.70 14.84 21.00
C ALA A 62 17.49 15.69 19.98
N ALA A 63 16.87 16.00 18.84
CA ALA A 63 17.49 16.83 17.79
C ALA A 63 17.75 18.26 18.27
N PHE A 64 16.82 18.86 19.00
CA PHE A 64 16.96 20.20 19.52
C PHE A 64 18.07 20.29 20.59
N LEU A 65 18.13 19.32 21.52
CA LEU A 65 19.22 19.24 22.50
C LEU A 65 20.59 19.03 21.84
N ALA A 66 20.64 18.16 20.81
CA ALA A 66 21.88 18.00 20.02
C ALA A 66 22.29 19.31 19.32
N ALA A 67 21.35 20.02 18.70
CA ALA A 67 21.59 21.31 18.07
C ALA A 67 22.08 22.36 19.10
N LEU A 68 21.49 22.41 20.29
CA LEU A 68 21.94 23.29 21.39
C LEU A 68 23.36 22.94 21.84
N LEU A 69 23.69 21.67 21.96
CA LEU A 69 25.04 21.21 22.31
C LEU A 69 26.07 21.65 21.25
N VAL A 70 25.74 21.47 19.96
CA VAL A 70 26.59 21.89 18.85
C VAL A 70 26.79 23.43 18.88
N LEU A 71 25.72 24.20 19.07
CA LEU A 71 25.78 25.65 19.19
C LEU A 71 26.60 26.09 20.42
N TYR A 72 26.43 25.40 21.55
CA TYR A 72 27.22 25.67 22.77
C TYR A 72 28.70 25.39 22.54
N ILE A 73 29.07 24.24 21.97
CA ILE A 73 30.47 23.91 21.66
C ILE A 73 31.05 24.93 20.67
N ALA A 74 30.33 25.22 19.58
CA ALA A 74 30.75 26.22 18.60
C ALA A 74 31.01 27.59 19.24
N ARG A 75 30.16 28.00 20.17
CA ARG A 75 30.31 29.26 20.93
C ARG A 75 31.50 29.24 21.85
N ARG A 76 31.82 28.09 22.47
CA ARG A 76 32.99 27.92 23.33
C ARG A 76 34.30 28.02 22.55
N ILE A 77 34.30 27.57 21.28
CA ILE A 77 35.46 27.66 20.40
C ILE A 77 35.65 29.10 19.89
N SER A 78 34.62 29.67 19.24
CA SER A 78 34.65 31.05 18.79
C SER A 78 33.27 31.58 18.41
N GLU A 79 33.10 32.91 18.51
CA GLU A 79 31.88 33.57 18.01
C GLU A 79 31.70 33.42 16.50
N LYS A 80 32.81 33.38 15.75
CA LYS A 80 32.79 33.16 14.31
C LYS A 80 32.22 31.79 13.98
N LEU A 81 32.64 30.72 14.66
CA LEU A 81 32.14 29.37 14.46
C LEU A 81 30.66 29.25 14.84
N TYR A 82 30.25 29.85 15.95
CA TYR A 82 28.85 29.93 16.35
C TYR A 82 27.97 30.56 15.27
N ASN A 83 28.41 31.70 14.70
CA ASN A 83 27.68 32.39 13.64
C ASN A 83 27.63 31.53 12.35
N ILE A 84 28.67 30.79 12.02
CA ILE A 84 28.68 29.85 10.87
C ILE A 84 27.68 28.73 11.09
N VAL A 85 27.71 28.08 12.25
CA VAL A 85 26.76 26.98 12.56
C VAL A 85 25.32 27.49 12.57
N SER A 86 25.06 28.65 13.17
CA SER A 86 23.70 29.24 13.16
C SER A 86 23.24 29.62 11.76
N ALA A 87 24.14 30.12 10.90
CA ALA A 87 23.83 30.40 9.49
C ALA A 87 23.57 29.12 8.68
N ALA A 88 24.30 28.05 8.95
CA ALA A 88 24.05 26.74 8.34
C ALA A 88 22.67 26.20 8.74
N CYS A 89 22.27 26.29 10.01
CA CYS A 89 20.92 25.94 10.44
C CYS A 89 19.85 26.81 9.76
N LEU A 90 20.12 28.11 9.54
CA LEU A 90 19.20 28.98 8.81
C LEU A 90 19.07 28.60 7.35
N VAL A 91 20.17 28.25 6.67
CA VAL A 91 20.15 27.71 5.29
C VAL A 91 19.31 26.44 5.24
N ALA A 92 19.57 25.49 6.14
CA ALA A 92 18.81 24.24 6.19
C ALA A 92 17.31 24.48 6.42
N LEU A 93 16.96 25.37 7.36
CA LEU A 93 15.57 25.74 7.63
C LEU A 93 14.87 26.28 6.40
N ILE A 94 15.48 27.28 5.72
CA ILE A 94 14.87 27.90 4.53
C ILE A 94 14.76 26.89 3.40
N CYS A 95 15.83 26.12 3.12
CA CYS A 95 15.83 25.15 2.05
C CYS A 95 14.82 24.02 2.29
N CYS A 96 14.78 23.42 3.48
CA CYS A 96 13.82 22.38 3.81
C CYS A 96 12.38 22.89 3.77
N TRP A 97 12.13 24.09 4.29
CA TRP A 97 10.80 24.70 4.23
C TRP A 97 10.34 24.94 2.80
N VAL A 98 11.17 25.60 1.97
CA VAL A 98 10.83 25.87 0.56
C VAL A 98 10.69 24.57 -0.23
N GLN A 99 11.60 23.60 -0.01
CA GLN A 99 11.55 22.29 -0.65
C GLN A 99 10.23 21.57 -0.37
N GLY A 100 9.82 21.49 0.89
CA GLY A 100 8.63 20.75 1.29
C GLY A 100 7.29 21.48 1.06
N SER A 101 7.31 22.83 0.90
CA SER A 101 6.09 23.62 0.71
C SER A 101 5.84 24.03 -0.74
N PHE A 102 6.90 24.13 -1.58
CA PHE A 102 6.80 24.71 -2.92
C PHE A 102 7.44 23.85 -4.03
N LEU A 103 8.25 22.84 -3.71
CA LEU A 103 8.91 21.97 -4.69
C LEU A 103 8.45 20.50 -4.52
N VAL A 104 7.14 20.29 -4.54
CA VAL A 104 6.51 18.97 -4.32
C VAL A 104 5.49 18.60 -5.40
N TRP A 105 5.51 19.32 -6.54
CA TRP A 105 4.51 19.16 -7.60
C TRP A 105 4.63 17.85 -8.39
N ASP A 106 5.86 17.29 -8.49
CA ASP A 106 6.14 16.07 -9.25
C ASP A 106 6.82 15.00 -8.38
N LEU A 107 6.28 14.74 -7.18
CA LEU A 107 6.78 13.62 -6.39
C LEU A 107 6.35 12.29 -7.04
N PRO A 108 7.27 11.32 -7.17
CA PRO A 108 6.92 9.99 -7.67
C PRO A 108 5.80 9.36 -6.84
N ALA A 109 4.96 8.54 -7.46
CA ALA A 109 3.98 7.74 -6.74
C ALA A 109 4.66 6.82 -5.72
N MET A 110 4.00 6.58 -4.59
CA MET A 110 4.47 5.68 -3.53
C MET A 110 3.67 4.37 -3.59
N ASP A 111 3.73 3.71 -4.76
CA ASP A 111 2.98 2.49 -5.07
C ASP A 111 3.80 1.20 -4.90
N GLY A 112 4.94 1.28 -4.21
CA GLY A 112 5.85 0.14 -4.00
C GLY A 112 6.84 -0.10 -5.14
N LYS A 113 6.65 0.52 -6.30
CA LYS A 113 7.53 0.35 -7.46
C LYS A 113 8.87 1.06 -7.27
N PRO A 114 9.95 0.52 -7.86
CA PRO A 114 11.23 1.22 -7.92
C PRO A 114 11.09 2.54 -8.69
N VAL A 115 11.46 3.65 -8.06
CA VAL A 115 11.41 4.97 -8.68
C VAL A 115 12.62 5.19 -9.60
N ASP A 116 12.38 5.48 -10.88
CA ASP A 116 13.42 6.01 -11.76
C ASP A 116 13.68 7.50 -11.47
N TRP A 117 14.59 7.76 -10.54
CA TRP A 117 15.00 9.12 -10.15
C TRP A 117 15.61 9.94 -11.29
N GLY A 118 16.02 9.29 -12.39
CA GLY A 118 16.56 9.94 -13.59
C GLY A 118 15.49 10.62 -14.43
N SER A 119 14.24 10.21 -14.34
CA SER A 119 13.11 10.76 -15.10
C SER A 119 12.64 12.13 -14.61
N PHE A 120 13.16 12.64 -13.48
CA PHE A 120 12.79 13.92 -12.87
C PHE A 120 13.92 14.98 -12.92
N PRO A 121 14.47 15.32 -14.10
CA PRO A 121 15.62 16.24 -14.18
C PRO A 121 15.28 17.66 -13.76
N VAL A 122 14.04 18.14 -13.97
CA VAL A 122 13.60 19.48 -13.61
C VAL A 122 13.57 19.65 -12.10
N ASP A 123 12.97 18.71 -11.39
CA ASP A 123 12.85 18.72 -9.92
C ASP A 123 14.22 18.69 -9.26
N ARG A 124 15.11 17.84 -9.77
CA ARG A 124 16.49 17.78 -9.31
C ARG A 124 17.23 19.11 -9.51
N ILE A 125 17.11 19.72 -10.70
CA ILE A 125 17.76 21.01 -11.00
C ILE A 125 17.17 22.10 -10.10
N CYS A 126 15.85 22.18 -9.93
CA CYS A 126 15.20 23.15 -9.07
C CYS A 126 15.66 23.00 -7.61
N SER A 127 15.74 21.77 -7.10
CA SER A 127 16.24 21.50 -5.76
C SER A 127 17.69 21.95 -5.58
N ILE A 128 18.60 21.57 -6.49
CA ILE A 128 20.01 22.00 -6.44
C ILE A 128 20.11 23.53 -6.52
N ALA A 129 19.37 24.15 -7.44
CA ALA A 129 19.37 25.61 -7.59
C ALA A 129 18.90 26.32 -6.32
N LEU A 130 17.83 25.83 -5.67
CA LEU A 130 17.37 26.37 -4.39
C LEU A 130 18.50 26.40 -3.35
N TRP A 131 19.16 25.25 -3.14
CA TRP A 131 20.24 25.16 -2.14
C TRP A 131 21.40 26.10 -2.47
N LEU A 132 21.84 26.15 -3.73
CA LEU A 132 22.92 27.03 -4.17
C LEU A 132 22.56 28.52 -4.02
N ILE A 133 21.33 28.91 -4.41
CA ILE A 133 20.87 30.31 -4.31
C ILE A 133 20.79 30.74 -2.85
N VAL A 134 20.23 29.92 -1.96
CA VAL A 134 20.10 30.25 -0.53
C VAL A 134 21.48 30.33 0.13
N ILE A 135 22.38 29.38 -0.16
CA ILE A 135 23.77 29.44 0.33
C ILE A 135 24.46 30.73 -0.15
N ALA A 136 24.39 31.04 -1.44
CA ALA A 136 24.99 32.23 -2.01
C ALA A 136 24.42 33.54 -1.38
N ALA A 137 23.10 33.60 -1.22
CA ALA A 137 22.42 34.72 -0.58
C ALA A 137 22.89 34.93 0.87
N VAL A 138 22.96 33.84 1.66
CA VAL A 138 23.43 33.88 3.04
C VAL A 138 24.90 34.32 3.10
N LEU A 139 25.78 33.83 2.21
CA LEU A 139 27.18 34.26 2.15
C LEU A 139 27.33 35.75 1.80
N VAL A 140 26.53 36.26 0.87
CA VAL A 140 26.49 37.70 0.54
C VAL A 140 26.00 38.51 1.72
N LEU A 141 24.95 38.05 2.41
CA LEU A 141 24.42 38.72 3.60
C LEU A 141 25.41 38.71 4.77
N VAL A 142 26.14 37.62 4.98
CA VAL A 142 27.25 37.58 5.98
C VAL A 142 28.29 38.62 5.67
N LYS A 143 28.70 38.78 4.40
CA LYS A 143 29.68 39.80 3.99
C LYS A 143 29.16 41.22 4.18
N LYS A 144 27.87 41.47 3.90
CA LYS A 144 27.28 42.83 3.99
C LYS A 144 26.90 43.25 5.41
N LEU A 145 26.35 42.35 6.21
CA LEU A 145 25.74 42.66 7.50
C LEU A 145 26.62 42.25 8.69
N GLY A 146 27.55 41.32 8.46
CA GLY A 146 28.28 40.62 9.52
C GLY A 146 27.48 39.44 10.10
N GLY A 147 28.19 38.41 10.61
CA GLY A 147 27.59 37.16 11.06
C GLY A 147 26.56 37.32 12.19
N SER A 148 26.88 38.11 13.21
CA SER A 148 26.00 38.29 14.39
C SER A 148 24.68 39.00 14.03
N ARG A 149 24.71 39.99 13.12
CA ARG A 149 23.48 40.64 12.64
C ARG A 149 22.65 39.72 11.79
N LEU A 150 23.29 38.92 10.92
CA LEU A 150 22.58 37.93 10.12
C LEU A 150 21.86 36.89 10.99
N VAL A 151 22.55 36.34 12.01
CA VAL A 151 21.95 35.36 12.93
C VAL A 151 20.75 35.98 13.69
N LYS A 152 20.85 37.26 14.08
CA LYS A 152 19.73 37.97 14.71
C LYS A 152 18.54 38.14 13.77
N LEU A 153 18.75 38.57 12.53
CA LEU A 153 17.69 38.71 11.53
C LEU A 153 17.12 37.32 11.15
N GLY A 154 18.00 36.33 10.99
CA GLY A 154 17.63 34.95 10.74
C GLY A 154 16.77 34.33 11.83
N SER A 155 16.96 34.74 13.11
CA SER A 155 16.10 34.25 14.19
C SER A 155 14.66 34.78 14.11
N TYR A 156 14.46 35.99 13.64
CA TYR A 156 13.11 36.52 13.39
C TYR A 156 12.46 35.83 12.20
N ALA A 157 13.23 35.59 11.11
CA ALA A 157 12.74 34.82 9.96
C ALA A 157 12.41 33.39 10.36
N GLY A 158 13.26 32.73 11.14
CA GLY A 158 13.00 31.38 11.65
C GLY A 158 11.75 31.31 12.52
N LEU A 159 11.56 32.25 13.42
CA LEU A 159 10.36 32.33 14.25
C LEU A 159 9.10 32.56 13.39
N ALA A 160 9.18 33.40 12.36
CA ALA A 160 8.09 33.64 11.44
C ALA A 160 7.73 32.36 10.66
N VAL A 161 8.73 31.63 10.15
CA VAL A 161 8.51 30.32 9.48
C VAL A 161 7.86 29.34 10.44
N ALA A 162 8.38 29.17 11.65
CA ALA A 162 7.79 28.27 12.65
C ALA A 162 6.33 28.64 12.98
N LEU A 163 6.02 29.93 13.08
CA LEU A 163 4.65 30.40 13.32
C LEU A 163 3.74 30.10 12.13
N ILE A 164 4.19 30.38 10.90
CA ILE A 164 3.44 30.05 9.67
C ILE A 164 3.15 28.56 9.65
N LEU A 165 4.16 27.70 9.84
CA LEU A 165 4.00 26.27 9.82
C LEU A 165 3.08 25.75 10.95
N ALA A 166 3.16 26.34 12.14
CA ALA A 166 2.25 26.01 13.24
C ALA A 166 0.79 26.37 12.92
N VAL A 167 0.56 27.55 12.31
CA VAL A 167 -0.79 27.97 11.87
C VAL A 167 -1.29 27.06 10.74
N THR A 168 -0.43 26.76 9.75
CA THR A 168 -0.77 25.84 8.65
C THR A 168 -1.16 24.48 9.19
N LEU A 169 -0.35 23.89 10.06
CA LEU A 169 -0.63 22.59 10.67
C LEU A 169 -1.94 22.62 11.47
N GLY A 170 -2.15 23.66 12.29
CA GLY A 170 -3.40 23.84 13.02
C GLY A 170 -4.61 23.96 12.11
N THR A 171 -4.49 24.70 11.00
CA THR A 171 -5.57 24.82 10.00
C THR A 171 -5.86 23.47 9.36
N VAL A 172 -4.84 22.75 8.92
CA VAL A 172 -5.01 21.41 8.29
C VAL A 172 -5.71 20.46 9.27
N PHE A 173 -5.30 20.43 10.55
CA PHE A 173 -6.00 19.62 11.56
C PHE A 173 -7.45 20.02 11.81
N LEU A 174 -7.78 21.31 11.70
CA LEU A 174 -9.15 21.81 11.93
C LEU A 174 -10.06 21.62 10.71
N THR A 175 -9.51 21.53 9.51
CA THR A 175 -10.25 21.42 8.25
C THR A 175 -10.32 20.01 7.70
N THR A 176 -9.46 19.11 8.18
CA THR A 176 -9.45 17.71 7.77
C THR A 176 -10.24 16.89 8.79
N GLU A 177 -11.22 16.17 8.32
CA GLU A 177 -11.90 15.16 9.12
C GLU A 177 -10.94 13.98 9.34
N LEU A 178 -10.52 13.82 10.60
CA LEU A 178 -9.62 12.71 10.95
C LEU A 178 -10.45 11.44 11.10
N SER A 179 -10.07 10.40 10.38
CA SER A 179 -10.66 9.08 10.55
C SER A 179 -10.40 8.56 11.97
N ASP A 180 -11.43 8.01 12.60
CA ASP A 180 -11.29 7.34 13.88
C ASP A 180 -10.62 5.98 13.65
N LYS A 181 -9.32 5.91 13.95
CA LYS A 181 -8.50 4.70 13.88
C LYS A 181 -8.27 4.08 15.27
N SER A 182 -9.14 4.40 16.22
CA SER A 182 -9.06 3.80 17.57
C SER A 182 -9.24 2.29 17.52
N ARG A 183 -9.96 1.81 16.49
CA ARG A 183 -10.08 0.40 16.14
C ARG A 183 -10.07 0.28 14.61
N THR A 184 -9.20 -0.60 14.10
CA THR A 184 -9.13 -0.96 12.70
C THR A 184 -9.65 -2.38 12.55
N LEU A 185 -10.46 -2.62 11.52
CA LEU A 185 -10.88 -3.97 11.19
C LEU A 185 -9.69 -4.72 10.59
N ILE A 186 -9.45 -5.92 11.10
CA ILE A 186 -8.30 -6.72 10.76
C ILE A 186 -8.74 -8.17 10.60
N ALA A 187 -8.16 -8.87 9.63
CA ALA A 187 -8.30 -10.31 9.52
C ALA A 187 -7.25 -11.01 10.39
N THR A 188 -7.68 -12.01 11.16
CA THR A 188 -6.78 -12.96 11.83
C THR A 188 -6.52 -14.15 10.92
N ASP A 189 -5.51 -14.96 11.22
CA ASP A 189 -5.25 -16.25 10.56
C ASP A 189 -6.04 -17.40 11.19
N GLU A 190 -6.97 -17.11 12.10
CA GLU A 190 -7.83 -18.10 12.76
C GLU A 190 -8.56 -18.96 11.72
N ASP A 191 -8.54 -20.26 11.89
CA ASP A 191 -9.18 -21.26 11.01
C ASP A 191 -8.71 -21.25 9.53
N MET A 192 -7.64 -20.52 9.16
CA MET A 192 -7.21 -20.38 7.76
C MET A 192 -6.94 -21.74 7.09
N PHE A 193 -6.41 -22.69 7.83
CA PHE A 193 -6.08 -24.01 7.33
C PHE A 193 -7.06 -25.10 7.77
N ASP A 194 -8.18 -24.76 8.41
CA ASP A 194 -9.21 -25.70 8.81
C ASP A 194 -10.28 -25.83 7.73
N TYR A 195 -10.42 -27.01 7.18
CA TYR A 195 -11.39 -27.33 6.12
C TYR A 195 -12.46 -28.31 6.65
N SER A 196 -13.63 -28.29 6.00
CA SER A 196 -14.68 -29.25 6.28
C SER A 196 -14.38 -30.61 5.60
N ASP A 197 -14.76 -31.69 6.24
CA ASP A 197 -14.83 -33.03 5.62
C ASP A 197 -16.10 -33.25 4.80
N ASP A 198 -17.04 -32.28 4.78
CA ASP A 198 -18.27 -32.27 4.00
C ASP A 198 -18.14 -31.41 2.74
N GLU A 199 -18.21 -30.08 2.89
CA GLU A 199 -18.16 -29.13 1.76
C GLU A 199 -17.29 -27.91 2.07
N ASN A 200 -16.50 -27.49 1.06
CA ASN A 200 -15.74 -26.26 1.10
C ASN A 200 -15.95 -25.46 -0.18
N PHE A 201 -15.98 -24.14 -0.04
CA PHE A 201 -15.91 -23.19 -1.14
C PHE A 201 -14.72 -22.24 -0.91
N LEU A 202 -13.74 -22.32 -1.79
CA LEU A 202 -12.46 -21.61 -1.63
C LEU A 202 -12.19 -20.70 -2.80
N ILE A 203 -11.89 -19.43 -2.52
CA ILE A 203 -11.38 -18.45 -3.48
C ILE A 203 -9.96 -18.06 -3.02
N VAL A 204 -8.96 -18.40 -3.82
CA VAL A 204 -7.57 -17.97 -3.63
C VAL A 204 -7.26 -16.91 -4.66
N VAL A 205 -6.88 -15.73 -4.20
CA VAL A 205 -6.51 -14.61 -5.05
C VAL A 205 -5.01 -14.40 -4.98
N LEU A 206 -4.36 -14.39 -6.13
CA LEU A 206 -2.96 -14.03 -6.33
C LEU A 206 -2.92 -12.62 -6.92
N ASP A 207 -2.51 -11.64 -6.14
CA ASP A 207 -2.52 -10.23 -6.55
C ASP A 207 -1.69 -10.00 -7.82
N ALA A 208 -2.23 -9.21 -8.76
CA ALA A 208 -1.55 -8.71 -9.95
C ALA A 208 -0.99 -9.78 -10.92
N VAL A 209 -1.54 -11.00 -10.98
CA VAL A 209 -1.09 -12.05 -11.90
C VAL A 209 -1.87 -11.98 -13.22
N ASP A 210 -1.21 -11.57 -14.32
CA ASP A 210 -1.81 -11.60 -15.65
C ASP A 210 -1.71 -12.98 -16.33
N SER A 211 -2.71 -13.32 -17.16
CA SER A 211 -2.79 -14.59 -17.88
C SER A 211 -1.60 -14.82 -18.82
N THR A 212 -1.06 -13.79 -19.47
CA THR A 212 0.05 -13.95 -20.41
C THR A 212 1.32 -14.38 -19.70
N ALA A 213 1.65 -13.74 -18.57
CA ALA A 213 2.82 -14.11 -17.78
C ALA A 213 2.63 -15.46 -17.09
N PHE A 214 1.40 -15.77 -16.64
CA PHE A 214 1.05 -17.08 -16.10
C PHE A 214 1.33 -18.20 -17.10
N GLU A 215 0.87 -18.09 -18.35
CA GLU A 215 1.12 -19.07 -19.41
C GLU A 215 2.60 -19.21 -19.77
N GLN A 216 3.30 -18.07 -19.86
CA GLN A 216 4.74 -18.07 -20.11
C GLN A 216 5.52 -18.76 -18.99
N SER A 217 5.07 -18.66 -17.75
CA SER A 217 5.67 -19.33 -16.61
C SER A 217 5.32 -20.82 -16.61
N MET A 218 4.07 -21.20 -16.86
CA MET A 218 3.66 -22.62 -17.02
C MET A 218 4.45 -23.34 -18.11
N ALA A 219 4.74 -22.68 -19.22
CA ALA A 219 5.47 -23.28 -20.35
C ALA A 219 6.95 -23.58 -20.03
N ARG A 220 7.49 -23.14 -18.89
CA ARG A 220 8.89 -23.36 -18.50
C ARG A 220 9.13 -24.73 -17.88
N ASP A 221 8.11 -25.33 -17.28
CA ASP A 221 8.21 -26.68 -16.68
C ASP A 221 6.87 -27.40 -16.86
N ALA A 222 6.92 -28.63 -17.40
CA ALA A 222 5.72 -29.45 -17.60
C ALA A 222 4.98 -29.73 -16.28
N HIS A 223 5.69 -29.82 -15.17
CA HIS A 223 5.11 -30.03 -13.84
C HIS A 223 4.12 -28.92 -13.46
N TYR A 224 4.33 -27.69 -13.90
CA TYR A 224 3.43 -26.59 -13.56
C TYR A 224 2.01 -26.77 -14.12
N SER A 225 1.88 -27.36 -15.31
CA SER A 225 0.55 -27.70 -15.85
C SER A 225 -0.12 -28.87 -15.10
N GLU A 226 0.67 -29.79 -14.53
CA GLU A 226 0.15 -30.92 -13.75
C GLU A 226 -0.47 -30.46 -12.42
N ILE A 227 0.05 -29.37 -11.82
CA ILE A 227 -0.49 -28.76 -10.58
C ILE A 227 -1.98 -28.43 -10.74
N PHE A 228 -2.33 -27.92 -11.92
CA PHE A 228 -3.69 -27.44 -12.24
C PHE A 228 -4.49 -28.41 -13.11
N SER A 229 -4.09 -29.68 -13.21
CA SER A 229 -4.76 -30.67 -14.10
C SER A 229 -6.27 -30.71 -13.90
N ASP A 230 -6.76 -30.67 -12.66
CA ASP A 230 -8.18 -30.78 -12.32
C ASP A 230 -8.97 -29.46 -12.52
N PHE A 231 -8.35 -28.42 -13.08
CA PHE A 231 -8.97 -27.11 -13.27
C PHE A 231 -9.31 -26.84 -14.73
N THR A 232 -10.29 -25.96 -14.94
CA THR A 232 -10.49 -25.26 -16.21
C THR A 232 -9.91 -23.85 -16.09
N TYR A 233 -8.99 -23.50 -16.98
CA TYR A 233 -8.39 -22.19 -17.12
C TYR A 233 -9.16 -21.34 -18.12
N PHE A 234 -9.79 -20.27 -17.64
CA PHE A 234 -10.55 -19.32 -18.46
C PHE A 234 -9.64 -18.20 -18.98
N ARG A 235 -8.95 -18.51 -20.07
CA ARG A 235 -7.89 -17.67 -20.63
C ARG A 235 -8.36 -16.29 -21.08
N ASN A 236 -9.59 -16.19 -21.59
CA ASN A 236 -10.15 -14.96 -22.16
C ASN A 236 -11.00 -14.19 -21.15
N THR A 237 -10.42 -13.95 -19.95
CA THR A 237 -11.07 -13.24 -18.84
C THR A 237 -10.64 -11.79 -18.79
N VAL A 238 -11.58 -10.86 -18.57
CA VAL A 238 -11.35 -9.44 -18.30
C VAL A 238 -11.74 -9.14 -16.86
N GLY A 239 -10.86 -8.47 -16.13
CA GLY A 239 -11.13 -7.98 -14.78
C GLY A 239 -12.11 -6.80 -14.75
N GLY A 240 -12.33 -6.21 -13.57
CA GLY A 240 -13.20 -5.05 -13.42
C GLY A 240 -12.44 -3.74 -13.25
N TYR A 241 -11.36 -3.76 -12.48
CA TYR A 241 -10.56 -2.60 -12.09
C TYR A 241 -9.07 -2.91 -12.10
N PRO A 242 -8.21 -1.89 -12.12
CA PRO A 242 -6.76 -2.10 -12.13
C PRO A 242 -6.14 -2.30 -10.73
N TYR A 243 -6.91 -2.22 -9.64
CA TYR A 243 -6.40 -2.25 -8.27
C TYR A 243 -7.31 -3.03 -7.33
N SER A 244 -6.71 -3.70 -6.36
CA SER A 244 -7.35 -4.58 -5.37
C SER A 244 -8.48 -3.91 -4.61
N GLN A 245 -8.30 -2.65 -4.19
CA GLN A 245 -9.30 -1.91 -3.40
C GLN A 245 -10.70 -1.86 -4.01
N LEU A 246 -10.82 -1.84 -5.36
CA LEU A 246 -12.10 -1.85 -6.07
C LEU A 246 -12.45 -3.24 -6.63
N SER A 247 -11.44 -4.03 -6.96
CA SER A 247 -11.63 -5.39 -7.51
C SER A 247 -12.17 -6.35 -6.45
N ILE A 248 -11.69 -6.29 -5.21
CA ILE A 248 -12.12 -7.19 -4.13
C ILE A 248 -13.61 -7.08 -3.84
N PRO A 249 -14.20 -5.87 -3.63
CA PRO A 249 -15.65 -5.75 -3.48
C PRO A 249 -16.42 -6.27 -4.70
N LEU A 250 -15.97 -5.98 -5.92
CA LEU A 250 -16.62 -6.49 -7.14
C LEU A 250 -16.61 -8.03 -7.18
N ILE A 251 -15.47 -8.67 -6.89
CA ILE A 251 -15.33 -10.12 -6.85
C ILE A 251 -16.31 -10.74 -5.84
N LEU A 252 -16.36 -10.20 -4.62
CA LEU A 252 -17.18 -10.76 -3.54
C LEU A 252 -18.67 -10.42 -3.66
N THR A 253 -19.03 -9.31 -4.32
CA THR A 253 -20.41 -8.82 -4.32
C THR A 253 -21.08 -8.75 -5.70
N GLY A 254 -20.28 -8.67 -6.77
CA GLY A 254 -20.77 -8.41 -8.13
C GLY A 254 -21.22 -6.97 -8.37
N GLN A 255 -21.03 -6.06 -7.41
CA GLN A 255 -21.47 -4.67 -7.52
C GLN A 255 -20.32 -3.76 -7.99
N TRP A 256 -20.61 -2.90 -8.97
CA TRP A 256 -19.64 -1.93 -9.48
C TRP A 256 -19.65 -0.65 -8.65
N TYR A 257 -18.46 -0.15 -8.29
CA TYR A 257 -18.31 1.20 -7.74
C TYR A 257 -18.25 2.23 -8.88
N GLU A 258 -19.29 3.02 -9.02
CA GLU A 258 -19.43 4.06 -10.05
C GLU A 258 -19.32 5.49 -9.47
N ALA A 259 -18.73 5.62 -8.29
CA ALA A 259 -18.51 6.89 -7.61
C ALA A 259 -19.80 7.74 -7.37
N GLN A 260 -20.97 7.13 -7.37
CA GLN A 260 -22.24 7.81 -7.11
C GLN A 260 -22.38 8.19 -5.64
N GLU A 261 -21.69 7.47 -4.75
CA GLU A 261 -21.67 7.64 -3.31
C GLU A 261 -20.24 7.50 -2.75
N SER A 262 -20.05 7.66 -1.44
CA SER A 262 -18.75 7.40 -0.83
C SER A 262 -18.37 5.93 -0.94
N PHE A 263 -17.08 5.63 -1.04
CA PHE A 263 -16.61 4.25 -1.12
C PHE A 263 -17.04 3.40 0.08
N ALA A 264 -17.11 4.00 1.27
CA ALA A 264 -17.57 3.31 2.48
C ALA A 264 -19.08 2.99 2.44
N ASP A 265 -19.91 3.87 1.89
CA ASP A 265 -21.35 3.62 1.75
C ASP A 265 -21.62 2.55 0.69
N TYR A 266 -20.97 2.68 -0.47
CA TYR A 266 -21.00 1.66 -1.52
C TYR A 266 -20.63 0.27 -0.96
N GLY A 267 -19.50 0.16 -0.28
CA GLY A 267 -19.05 -1.13 0.24
C GLY A 267 -20.04 -1.74 1.21
N ARG A 268 -20.59 -0.94 2.14
CA ARG A 268 -21.59 -1.41 3.09
C ARG A 268 -22.84 -1.96 2.39
N GLU A 269 -23.34 -1.27 1.34
CA GLU A 269 -24.50 -1.71 0.58
C GLU A 269 -24.19 -2.93 -0.30
N ALA A 270 -23.02 -2.95 -0.94
CA ALA A 270 -22.58 -4.03 -1.81
C ALA A 270 -22.42 -5.35 -1.03
N TYR A 271 -21.74 -5.32 0.11
CA TYR A 271 -21.57 -6.52 0.94
C TYR A 271 -22.89 -7.00 1.54
N ALA A 272 -23.78 -6.09 1.97
CA ALA A 272 -25.09 -6.43 2.51
C ALA A 272 -26.03 -7.06 1.46
N SER A 273 -25.80 -6.79 0.17
CA SER A 273 -26.62 -7.31 -0.96
C SER A 273 -25.89 -8.35 -1.81
N SER A 274 -24.75 -8.89 -1.34
CA SER A 274 -23.96 -9.86 -2.06
C SER A 274 -24.70 -11.20 -2.24
N PRO A 275 -25.00 -11.65 -3.48
CA PRO A 275 -25.64 -12.94 -3.70
C PRO A 275 -24.79 -14.13 -3.22
N LEU A 276 -23.46 -14.02 -3.32
CA LEU A 276 -22.54 -15.02 -2.80
C LEU A 276 -22.67 -15.15 -1.27
N LEU A 277 -22.52 -14.04 -0.55
CA LEU A 277 -22.52 -14.07 0.92
C LEU A 277 -23.89 -14.47 1.47
N GLU A 278 -24.98 -14.01 0.86
CA GLU A 278 -26.34 -14.45 1.21
C GLU A 278 -26.50 -15.97 1.05
N ARG A 279 -26.01 -16.53 -0.05
CA ARG A 279 -26.09 -17.99 -0.29
C ARG A 279 -25.24 -18.76 0.70
N ILE A 280 -24.02 -18.33 0.99
CA ILE A 280 -23.10 -18.94 1.96
C ILE A 280 -23.74 -18.97 3.36
N ASP A 281 -24.40 -17.88 3.76
CA ASP A 281 -25.12 -17.79 5.04
C ASP A 281 -26.34 -18.74 5.10
N GLN A 282 -27.13 -18.80 4.01
CA GLN A 282 -28.30 -19.68 3.90
C GLN A 282 -27.91 -21.16 3.99
N GLU A 283 -26.75 -21.55 3.48
CA GLU A 283 -26.25 -22.93 3.51
C GLU A 283 -25.45 -23.28 4.76
N GLY A 284 -25.25 -22.32 5.65
CA GLY A 284 -24.60 -22.53 6.95
C GLY A 284 -23.09 -22.72 6.88
N TYR A 285 -22.41 -22.10 5.93
CA TYR A 285 -20.96 -22.09 5.88
C TYR A 285 -20.40 -21.15 6.96
N ARG A 286 -19.32 -21.56 7.62
CA ARG A 286 -18.46 -20.62 8.36
C ARG A 286 -17.60 -19.85 7.38
N LYS A 287 -17.57 -18.53 7.55
CA LYS A 287 -16.93 -17.61 6.61
C LYS A 287 -15.60 -17.11 7.15
N GLY A 288 -14.52 -17.33 6.38
CA GLY A 288 -13.21 -16.73 6.63
C GLY A 288 -12.79 -15.78 5.52
N LEU A 289 -12.39 -14.58 5.87
CA LEU A 289 -11.84 -13.57 4.97
C LEU A 289 -10.38 -13.26 5.36
N TYR A 290 -9.45 -13.73 4.57
CA TYR A 290 -8.02 -13.54 4.79
C TYR A 290 -7.50 -12.49 3.82
N LEU A 291 -7.49 -11.24 4.30
CA LEU A 291 -7.22 -10.04 3.52
C LEU A 291 -6.49 -9.01 4.39
N SER A 292 -5.45 -8.38 3.85
CA SER A 292 -4.72 -7.30 4.53
C SER A 292 -4.94 -5.90 3.90
N ASP A 293 -5.73 -5.78 2.83
CA ASP A 293 -6.07 -4.50 2.23
C ASP A 293 -7.00 -3.68 3.14
N GLY A 294 -6.45 -2.60 3.73
CA GLY A 294 -7.17 -1.76 4.67
C GLY A 294 -8.33 -0.98 4.05
N TYR A 295 -8.28 -0.67 2.75
CA TYR A 295 -9.38 0.01 2.04
C TYR A 295 -10.54 -0.95 1.84
N ALA A 296 -10.29 -2.15 1.33
CA ALA A 296 -11.33 -3.15 1.16
C ALA A 296 -11.94 -3.53 2.51
N LEU A 297 -11.13 -3.77 3.54
CA LEU A 297 -11.61 -4.06 4.90
C LEU A 297 -12.46 -2.93 5.48
N SER A 298 -12.17 -1.66 5.18
CA SER A 298 -12.92 -0.52 5.72
C SER A 298 -14.40 -0.48 5.29
N THR A 299 -14.76 -1.24 4.26
CA THR A 299 -16.12 -1.31 3.72
C THR A 299 -16.93 -2.49 4.26
N ILE A 300 -16.32 -3.37 5.05
CA ILE A 300 -16.91 -4.63 5.52
C ILE A 300 -17.46 -4.47 6.95
N ASP A 301 -18.60 -5.09 7.22
CA ASP A 301 -19.14 -5.19 8.58
C ASP A 301 -18.26 -6.16 9.38
N PRO A 302 -17.78 -5.78 10.58
CA PRO A 302 -16.95 -6.65 11.42
C PRO A 302 -17.56 -8.02 11.72
N ASP A 303 -18.88 -8.10 11.78
CA ASP A 303 -19.60 -9.34 12.12
C ASP A 303 -19.88 -10.23 10.88
N SER A 304 -19.44 -9.81 9.67
CA SER A 304 -19.70 -10.54 8.42
C SER A 304 -18.86 -11.81 8.28
N PHE A 305 -17.70 -11.90 8.92
CA PHE A 305 -16.79 -13.05 8.86
C PHE A 305 -16.22 -13.35 10.25
N GLU A 306 -16.06 -14.64 10.55
CA GLU A 306 -15.69 -15.09 11.91
C GLU A 306 -14.27 -14.71 12.32
N ASN A 307 -13.35 -14.57 11.36
CA ASN A 307 -11.96 -14.23 11.61
C ASN A 307 -11.67 -12.72 11.57
N LEU A 308 -12.70 -11.88 11.41
CA LEU A 308 -12.51 -10.43 11.49
C LEU A 308 -12.58 -9.94 12.95
N THR A 309 -11.76 -9.00 13.29
CA THR A 309 -11.74 -8.38 14.62
C THR A 309 -11.43 -6.89 14.55
N LEU A 310 -12.00 -6.14 15.48
CA LEU A 310 -11.65 -4.74 15.67
C LEU A 310 -10.53 -4.66 16.71
N ASP A 311 -9.32 -4.30 16.27
CA ASP A 311 -8.20 -4.13 17.18
C ASP A 311 -7.49 -2.78 16.95
N GLN A 312 -6.73 -2.37 17.95
CA GLN A 312 -5.93 -1.16 17.88
C GLN A 312 -4.50 -1.53 17.50
N PRO A 313 -4.06 -1.20 16.27
CA PRO A 313 -2.68 -1.42 15.90
C PRO A 313 -1.74 -0.58 16.76
N VAL A 314 -0.67 -1.18 17.24
CA VAL A 314 0.39 -0.52 18.01
C VAL A 314 1.74 -0.74 17.34
N PRO A 315 2.68 0.22 17.44
CA PRO A 315 3.99 0.04 16.85
C PRO A 315 4.77 -1.05 17.58
N ASP A 316 5.39 -1.95 16.83
CA ASP A 316 6.25 -3.00 17.38
C ASP A 316 7.42 -2.41 18.19
N SER A 317 8.01 -1.32 17.72
CA SER A 317 9.09 -0.66 18.45
C SER A 317 9.09 0.87 18.29
N ALA A 318 9.52 1.56 19.37
CA ALA A 318 9.73 3.00 19.35
C ALA A 318 10.76 3.43 18.29
N LEU A 319 11.80 2.61 18.08
CA LEU A 319 12.83 2.90 17.09
C LEU A 319 12.27 2.88 15.67
N TYR A 320 11.35 1.97 15.39
CA TYR A 320 10.69 1.87 14.09
C TYR A 320 9.84 3.12 13.83
N MET A 321 8.98 3.52 14.77
CA MET A 321 8.19 4.74 14.64
C MET A 321 9.06 5.99 14.42
N CYS A 322 10.19 6.08 15.13
CA CYS A 322 11.15 7.17 14.90
C CYS A 322 11.73 7.15 13.47
N LYS A 323 12.10 5.95 12.96
CA LYS A 323 12.59 5.80 11.57
C LYS A 323 11.52 6.18 10.55
N LEU A 324 10.29 5.74 10.77
CA LEU A 324 9.13 6.05 9.93
C LEU A 324 8.93 7.56 9.82
N MET A 325 8.89 8.27 10.94
CA MET A 325 8.73 9.73 10.96
C MET A 325 9.89 10.49 10.29
N ILE A 326 11.12 9.97 10.41
CA ILE A 326 12.27 10.53 9.69
C ILE A 326 12.09 10.34 8.18
N LYS A 327 11.63 9.17 7.72
CA LYS A 327 11.34 8.93 6.31
C LYS A 327 10.23 9.84 5.77
N MET A 328 9.14 10.01 6.52
CA MET A 328 8.07 10.97 6.19
C MET A 328 8.62 12.39 5.98
N THR A 329 9.56 12.82 6.81
CA THR A 329 10.22 14.11 6.65
C THR A 329 11.09 14.17 5.38
N ILE A 330 11.85 13.11 5.10
CA ILE A 330 12.75 13.01 3.93
C ILE A 330 11.98 13.13 2.63
N ILE A 331 10.85 12.46 2.49
CA ILE A 331 10.02 12.45 1.27
C ILE A 331 9.76 13.85 0.74
N LYS A 332 9.33 14.78 1.58
CA LYS A 332 8.97 16.15 1.16
C LYS A 332 10.11 17.15 1.32
N HIS A 333 10.82 17.13 2.44
CA HIS A 333 11.67 18.24 2.88
C HIS A 333 13.16 18.05 2.58
N ALA A 334 13.62 16.82 2.26
CA ALA A 334 15.02 16.60 1.89
C ALA A 334 15.35 17.12 0.49
N PRO A 335 16.64 17.45 0.22
CA PRO A 335 17.12 17.66 -1.14
C PRO A 335 16.75 16.50 -2.06
N TRP A 336 16.52 16.78 -3.35
CA TRP A 336 16.08 15.77 -4.31
C TRP A 336 16.94 14.49 -4.26
N ASP A 337 18.26 14.64 -4.30
CA ASP A 337 19.20 13.51 -4.30
C ASP A 337 19.21 12.68 -2.99
N LEU A 338 18.44 13.05 -1.96
CA LEU A 338 18.28 12.28 -0.72
C LEU A 338 16.85 11.73 -0.53
N LYS A 339 15.90 12.07 -1.41
CA LYS A 339 14.50 11.66 -1.27
C LYS A 339 14.34 10.14 -1.34
N TYR A 340 15.17 9.44 -2.11
CA TYR A 340 15.14 7.98 -2.24
C TYR A 340 15.23 7.25 -0.88
N LEU A 341 15.85 7.87 0.14
CA LEU A 341 15.95 7.29 1.49
C LEU A 341 14.61 7.21 2.23
N GLY A 342 13.57 7.87 1.72
CA GLY A 342 12.23 7.86 2.30
C GLY A 342 11.24 7.01 1.49
N TYR A 343 11.53 6.71 0.24
CA TYR A 343 10.57 6.10 -0.68
C TYR A 343 10.36 4.58 -0.53
N ASP A 344 11.06 3.93 0.36
CA ASP A 344 10.76 2.56 0.80
C ASP A 344 9.69 2.52 1.91
N LEU A 345 9.06 3.68 2.23
CA LEU A 345 8.05 3.80 3.29
C LEU A 345 6.86 2.86 3.12
N PRO A 346 6.21 2.74 1.93
CA PRO A 346 5.05 1.89 1.76
C PRO A 346 5.31 0.42 2.11
N GLY A 347 6.39 -0.17 1.60
CA GLY A 347 6.78 -1.54 1.90
C GLY A 347 7.19 -1.79 3.35
N ARG A 348 7.36 -0.72 4.15
CA ARG A 348 7.75 -0.82 5.55
C ARG A 348 6.61 -0.55 6.54
N LEU A 349 5.49 -0.02 6.06
CA LEU A 349 4.39 0.38 6.94
C LEU A 349 3.81 -0.80 7.73
N ASN A 350 3.73 -1.97 7.10
CA ASN A 350 3.15 -3.17 7.69
C ASN A 350 4.16 -4.05 8.46
N GLU A 351 5.48 -3.88 8.23
CA GLU A 351 6.52 -4.73 8.84
C GLU A 351 6.64 -4.62 10.37
N SER A 352 5.96 -3.68 11.00
CA SER A 352 6.17 -3.36 12.41
C SER A 352 4.90 -3.00 13.16
N ILE A 353 3.80 -3.60 12.75
CA ILE A 353 2.55 -3.51 13.46
C ILE A 353 2.48 -4.70 14.43
N LYS A 354 2.21 -4.41 15.70
CA LYS A 354 1.63 -5.40 16.62
C LYS A 354 0.20 -5.01 16.88
N TYR A 355 -0.65 -5.98 16.84
CA TYR A 355 -2.01 -5.80 17.28
C TYR A 355 -2.05 -6.11 18.78
N GLY A 356 -2.66 -5.20 19.54
CA GLY A 356 -2.37 -5.05 20.97
C GLY A 356 -3.06 -6.02 21.90
N GLY A 357 -3.54 -7.17 21.45
CA GLY A 357 -4.12 -8.17 22.32
C GLY A 357 -3.04 -9.12 22.87
N ASP A 358 -2.86 -9.16 24.19
CA ASP A 358 -2.19 -10.25 24.92
C ASP A 358 -3.02 -11.56 24.87
N ASP A 359 -3.98 -11.66 23.92
CA ASP A 359 -4.95 -12.76 23.79
C ASP A 359 -4.44 -13.92 22.93
N GLY A 360 -3.23 -13.82 22.41
CA GLY A 360 -2.57 -14.89 21.65
C GLY A 360 -3.07 -15.06 20.21
N ARG A 361 -3.88 -14.10 19.68
CA ARG A 361 -4.30 -14.11 18.29
C ARG A 361 -3.13 -13.78 17.38
N SER A 362 -3.07 -14.45 16.24
CA SER A 362 -2.19 -14.16 15.12
C SER A 362 -2.99 -13.46 14.02
N TYR A 363 -2.33 -12.61 13.26
CA TYR A 363 -2.98 -11.82 12.23
C TYR A 363 -2.59 -12.36 10.86
N PHE A 364 -3.54 -12.26 9.93
CA PHE A 364 -3.28 -12.69 8.57
C PHE A 364 -2.14 -11.87 7.95
N ASP A 365 -1.11 -12.58 7.52
CA ASP A 365 -0.01 -12.06 6.72
C ASP A 365 -0.23 -12.47 5.26
N TRP A 366 -0.39 -11.50 4.37
CA TRP A 366 -0.65 -11.76 2.96
C TRP A 366 0.58 -12.26 2.19
N SER A 367 1.76 -12.27 2.82
CA SER A 367 3.01 -12.69 2.22
C SER A 367 3.00 -14.15 1.78
N ASP A 368 3.24 -14.39 0.49
CA ASP A 368 3.38 -15.72 -0.10
C ASP A 368 4.48 -16.52 0.58
N LEU A 369 5.60 -15.86 0.95
CA LEU A 369 6.69 -16.50 1.67
C LEU A 369 6.26 -16.98 3.06
N SER A 370 5.46 -16.19 3.77
CA SER A 370 4.91 -16.55 5.08
C SER A 370 3.96 -17.74 4.95
N PHE A 371 3.03 -17.68 4.00
CA PHE A 371 2.08 -18.75 3.71
C PHE A 371 2.80 -20.06 3.32
N TYR A 372 3.77 -19.99 2.39
CA TYR A 372 4.58 -21.15 1.99
C TYR A 372 5.37 -21.75 3.16
N ASN A 373 5.98 -20.91 4.00
CA ASN A 373 6.74 -21.40 5.16
C ASN A 373 5.84 -22.08 6.19
N THR A 374 4.63 -21.59 6.42
CA THR A 374 3.64 -22.22 7.30
C THR A 374 3.24 -23.59 6.77
N LEU A 375 2.92 -23.69 5.48
CA LEU A 375 2.62 -24.98 4.86
C LEU A 375 3.78 -25.96 4.98
N LYS A 376 5.01 -25.51 4.71
CA LYS A 376 6.21 -26.34 4.66
C LYS A 376 6.64 -26.85 6.04
N ASN A 377 6.54 -26.01 7.06
CA ASN A 377 7.09 -26.32 8.39
C ASN A 377 6.07 -27.02 9.29
N ASP A 378 4.81 -26.65 9.18
CA ASP A 378 3.77 -27.01 10.14
C ASP A 378 2.75 -28.01 9.57
N SER A 379 2.64 -28.12 8.21
CA SER A 379 1.62 -28.92 7.53
C SER A 379 0.23 -28.74 8.12
N PRO A 380 -0.28 -27.50 8.18
CA PRO A 380 -1.33 -27.09 9.10
C PRO A 380 -2.75 -27.52 8.65
N ILE A 381 -2.93 -28.08 7.44
CA ILE A 381 -4.26 -28.35 6.91
C ILE A 381 -4.92 -29.46 7.69
N THR A 382 -6.06 -29.13 8.29
CA THR A 382 -6.91 -30.06 9.05
C THR A 382 -8.25 -30.27 8.36
N SER A 383 -8.92 -31.34 8.72
CA SER A 383 -10.23 -31.75 8.18
C SER A 383 -11.21 -32.00 9.30
N GLY A 384 -12.42 -31.48 9.17
CA GLY A 384 -13.54 -31.72 10.07
C GLY A 384 -14.46 -30.52 10.28
N GLY A 385 -15.59 -30.76 10.90
CA GLY A 385 -16.52 -29.72 11.32
C GLY A 385 -17.47 -29.22 10.22
N GLU A 386 -17.90 -27.96 10.38
CA GLU A 386 -18.91 -27.31 9.53
C GLU A 386 -18.37 -26.96 8.15
N LYS A 387 -19.27 -26.76 7.19
CA LYS A 387 -18.93 -26.24 5.85
C LYS A 387 -18.10 -24.97 5.95
N ARG A 388 -17.11 -24.79 5.05
CA ARG A 388 -16.19 -23.64 5.09
C ARG A 388 -16.25 -22.85 3.79
N PHE A 389 -16.43 -21.55 3.92
CA PHE A 389 -16.15 -20.58 2.87
C PHE A 389 -14.89 -19.81 3.22
N LYS A 390 -13.95 -19.73 2.29
CA LYS A 390 -12.71 -18.97 2.50
C LYS A 390 -12.39 -18.13 1.27
N TYR A 391 -12.06 -16.86 1.55
CA TYR A 391 -11.44 -15.96 0.58
C TYR A 391 -10.04 -15.63 1.09
N ILE A 392 -9.02 -16.05 0.37
CA ILE A 392 -7.61 -15.87 0.75
C ILE A 392 -6.94 -15.02 -0.31
N HIS A 393 -6.54 -13.80 0.05
CA HIS A 393 -5.84 -12.87 -0.83
C HIS A 393 -4.36 -12.84 -0.47
N LEU A 394 -3.53 -13.32 -1.35
CA LEU A 394 -2.08 -13.46 -1.20
C LEU A 394 -1.35 -12.42 -2.04
N GLU A 395 -0.05 -12.21 -1.73
CA GLU A 395 0.83 -11.24 -2.38
C GLU A 395 0.93 -11.47 -3.90
N GLY A 396 0.90 -12.73 -4.33
CA GLY A 396 0.87 -13.10 -5.75
C GLY A 396 2.09 -12.58 -6.51
N ALA A 397 1.86 -11.68 -7.44
CA ALA A 397 2.92 -11.01 -8.19
C ALA A 397 2.90 -9.48 -8.01
N HIS A 398 2.38 -9.02 -6.87
CA HIS A 398 2.44 -7.61 -6.48
C HIS A 398 3.89 -7.17 -6.25
N GLU A 399 4.23 -5.96 -6.65
CA GLU A 399 5.57 -5.38 -6.42
C GLU A 399 5.76 -4.97 -4.93
N PRO A 400 6.98 -5.06 -4.38
CA PRO A 400 8.25 -5.38 -5.04
C PRO A 400 8.50 -6.88 -5.17
N HIS A 401 9.00 -7.33 -6.31
CA HIS A 401 9.37 -8.72 -6.56
C HIS A 401 10.71 -9.04 -5.88
N VAL A 402 10.70 -9.82 -4.80
CA VAL A 402 11.86 -10.03 -3.92
C VAL A 402 12.22 -11.49 -3.66
N TYR A 403 11.64 -12.46 -4.37
CA TYR A 403 12.04 -13.88 -4.26
C TYR A 403 12.10 -14.57 -5.61
N ASP A 404 12.96 -15.60 -5.68
CA ASP A 404 12.98 -16.53 -6.79
C ASP A 404 11.88 -17.59 -6.64
N LYS A 405 11.75 -18.47 -7.63
CA LYS A 405 10.78 -19.57 -7.65
C LYS A 405 10.85 -20.55 -6.47
N ASN A 406 11.92 -20.54 -5.69
CA ASN A 406 12.11 -21.39 -4.50
C ASN A 406 11.95 -20.60 -3.19
N PHE A 407 11.43 -19.39 -3.26
CA PHE A 407 11.31 -18.45 -2.13
C PHE A 407 12.66 -18.06 -1.48
N ASN A 408 13.76 -18.08 -2.23
CA ASN A 408 14.99 -17.43 -1.77
C ASN A 408 14.85 -15.92 -1.92
N VAL A 409 15.02 -15.18 -0.82
CA VAL A 409 14.90 -13.73 -0.81
C VAL A 409 16.06 -13.09 -1.58
N LEU A 410 15.73 -12.19 -2.51
CA LEU A 410 16.64 -11.46 -3.39
C LEU A 410 16.44 -9.96 -3.21
N GLU A 411 17.38 -9.15 -3.70
CA GLU A 411 17.22 -7.69 -3.76
C GLU A 411 16.17 -7.30 -4.81
N SER A 412 16.07 -8.06 -5.89
CA SER A 412 15.06 -7.91 -6.94
C SER A 412 14.95 -9.22 -7.71
N SER A 413 13.75 -9.55 -8.17
CA SER A 413 13.45 -10.76 -8.93
C SER A 413 12.65 -10.42 -10.19
N PRO A 414 12.78 -11.19 -11.28
CA PRO A 414 11.89 -11.08 -12.42
C PRO A 414 10.43 -11.41 -12.03
N TYR A 415 9.47 -10.70 -12.60
CA TYR A 415 8.03 -10.93 -12.39
C TYR A 415 7.62 -12.39 -12.58
N ARG A 416 8.14 -13.06 -13.61
CA ARG A 416 7.87 -14.48 -13.87
C ARG A 416 8.41 -15.44 -12.81
N ASP A 417 9.53 -15.12 -12.18
CA ASP A 417 10.10 -15.98 -11.13
C ASP A 417 9.22 -15.96 -9.88
N VAL A 418 8.57 -14.83 -9.61
CA VAL A 418 7.57 -14.71 -8.54
C VAL A 418 6.31 -15.51 -8.87
N ILE A 419 5.84 -15.51 -10.11
CA ILE A 419 4.72 -16.37 -10.54
C ILE A 419 5.09 -17.87 -10.37
N GLU A 420 6.32 -18.26 -10.70
CA GLU A 420 6.78 -19.65 -10.46
C GLU A 420 6.87 -19.99 -8.96
N ALA A 421 7.16 -18.99 -8.09
CA ALA A 421 7.07 -19.18 -6.64
C ALA A 421 5.61 -19.44 -6.21
N ASN A 422 4.63 -18.73 -6.79
CA ASN A 422 3.22 -19.02 -6.54
C ASN A 422 2.85 -20.45 -6.95
N PHE A 423 3.38 -20.97 -8.08
CA PHE A 423 3.16 -22.36 -8.46
C PHE A 423 3.75 -23.33 -7.42
N THR A 424 4.95 -23.07 -6.93
CA THR A 424 5.59 -23.88 -5.88
C THR A 424 4.76 -23.89 -4.59
N MET A 425 4.20 -22.75 -4.20
CA MET A 425 3.33 -22.61 -3.04
C MET A 425 1.99 -23.34 -3.23
N LEU A 426 1.36 -23.15 -4.39
CA LEU A 426 0.08 -23.81 -4.70
C LEU A 426 0.22 -25.31 -4.82
N ASP A 427 1.31 -25.83 -5.40
CA ASP A 427 1.59 -27.27 -5.45
C ASP A 427 1.62 -27.88 -4.04
N LEU A 428 2.34 -27.25 -3.13
CA LEU A 428 2.40 -27.68 -1.74
C LEU A 428 1.01 -27.60 -1.06
N PHE A 429 0.29 -26.51 -1.26
CA PHE A 429 -1.03 -26.29 -0.70
C PHE A 429 -2.05 -27.34 -1.17
N LEU A 430 -2.18 -27.51 -2.49
CA LEU A 430 -3.11 -28.49 -3.09
C LEU A 430 -2.73 -29.94 -2.71
N SER A 431 -1.42 -30.25 -2.64
CA SER A 431 -0.94 -31.55 -2.18
C SER A 431 -1.32 -31.84 -0.74
N GLN A 432 -1.22 -30.86 0.15
CA GLN A 432 -1.66 -31.01 1.54
C GLN A 432 -3.20 -31.13 1.66
N MET A 433 -3.96 -30.41 0.85
CA MET A 433 -5.42 -30.59 0.78
C MET A 433 -5.81 -32.01 0.34
N LYS A 434 -5.09 -32.56 -0.65
CA LYS A 434 -5.25 -33.97 -1.09
C LYS A 434 -4.92 -34.95 0.04
N GLN A 435 -3.83 -34.71 0.78
CA GLN A 435 -3.43 -35.54 1.93
C GLN A 435 -4.43 -35.48 3.08
N ALA A 436 -5.01 -34.30 3.35
CA ALA A 436 -6.04 -34.13 4.37
C ALA A 436 -7.43 -34.66 3.95
N GLY A 437 -7.59 -35.04 2.68
CA GLY A 437 -8.84 -35.57 2.15
C GLY A 437 -9.92 -34.52 1.91
N VAL A 438 -9.53 -33.23 1.84
CA VAL A 438 -10.47 -32.10 1.67
C VAL A 438 -10.47 -31.53 0.25
N TYR A 439 -9.58 -31.98 -0.62
CA TYR A 439 -9.44 -31.46 -1.98
C TYR A 439 -10.66 -31.76 -2.87
N ASP A 440 -11.18 -32.99 -2.83
CA ASP A 440 -12.28 -33.41 -3.70
C ASP A 440 -13.62 -32.80 -3.30
N ASN A 441 -13.81 -32.50 -2.01
CA ASN A 441 -15.03 -31.84 -1.50
C ASN A 441 -14.94 -30.31 -1.49
N THR A 442 -13.91 -29.74 -2.12
CA THR A 442 -13.71 -28.29 -2.27
C THR A 442 -14.01 -27.85 -3.69
N ALA A 443 -15.02 -26.98 -3.87
CA ALA A 443 -15.12 -26.12 -5.05
C ALA A 443 -14.08 -25.00 -4.91
N MET A 444 -13.23 -24.81 -5.92
CA MET A 444 -12.08 -23.93 -5.81
C MET A 444 -11.96 -22.99 -7.00
N ILE A 445 -11.69 -21.72 -6.69
CA ILE A 445 -11.32 -20.69 -7.66
C ILE A 445 -9.93 -20.18 -7.29
N ILE A 446 -9.00 -20.27 -8.23
CA ILE A 446 -7.69 -19.61 -8.13
C ILE A 446 -7.68 -18.52 -9.17
N MET A 447 -7.55 -17.28 -8.74
CA MET A 447 -7.68 -16.12 -9.64
C MET A 447 -6.73 -15.00 -9.27
N SER A 448 -6.60 -14.01 -10.13
CA SER A 448 -6.04 -12.72 -9.75
C SER A 448 -7.17 -11.71 -9.56
N ASP A 449 -6.95 -10.68 -8.78
CA ASP A 449 -7.91 -9.59 -8.60
C ASP A 449 -7.89 -8.60 -9.78
N HIS A 450 -6.72 -8.38 -10.38
CA HIS A 450 -6.50 -7.58 -11.59
C HIS A 450 -5.29 -8.05 -12.38
N GLY A 451 -5.03 -7.44 -13.51
CA GLY A 451 -3.85 -7.70 -14.32
C GLY A 451 -2.59 -6.99 -13.80
N SER A 452 -1.51 -7.12 -14.54
CA SER A 452 -0.20 -6.55 -14.21
C SER A 452 -0.18 -5.01 -14.29
N HIS A 453 0.57 -4.34 -13.41
CA HIS A 453 0.79 -2.89 -13.38
C HIS A 453 2.13 -2.44 -13.97
N ASN A 454 2.79 -3.28 -14.76
CA ASN A 454 4.18 -3.07 -15.20
C ASN A 454 4.41 -1.88 -16.13
N ASP A 455 3.36 -1.14 -16.54
CA ASP A 455 3.46 0.05 -17.37
C ASP A 455 2.49 1.15 -16.87
N THR A 456 2.81 2.39 -17.18
CA THR A 456 1.92 3.55 -16.93
C THR A 456 0.92 3.79 -18.05
N ASP A 457 1.13 3.21 -19.22
CA ASP A 457 0.18 3.25 -20.34
C ASP A 457 -0.73 2.02 -20.29
N LEU A 458 -2.01 2.23 -20.03
CA LEU A 458 -3.04 1.19 -19.96
C LEU A 458 -3.00 0.23 -21.17
N ARG A 459 -2.64 0.72 -22.34
CA ARG A 459 -2.55 -0.11 -23.58
C ARG A 459 -1.41 -1.11 -23.56
N ASN A 460 -0.43 -0.91 -22.68
CA ASN A 460 0.70 -1.81 -22.48
C ASN A 460 0.52 -2.72 -21.26
N MET A 461 -0.54 -2.53 -20.48
CA MET A 461 -0.85 -3.34 -19.32
C MET A 461 -1.83 -4.45 -19.69
N ASN A 462 -1.49 -5.69 -19.35
CA ASN A 462 -2.40 -6.80 -19.51
C ASN A 462 -3.51 -6.72 -18.46
N GLN A 463 -4.75 -6.51 -18.91
CA GLN A 463 -5.94 -6.45 -18.04
C GLN A 463 -6.73 -7.77 -18.04
N ASN A 464 -6.06 -8.87 -18.39
CA ASN A 464 -6.59 -10.23 -18.38
C ASN A 464 -6.04 -11.00 -17.17
N PRO A 465 -6.71 -10.95 -16.02
CA PRO A 465 -6.29 -11.67 -14.83
C PRO A 465 -6.42 -13.18 -15.02
N VAL A 466 -5.64 -13.95 -14.28
CA VAL A 466 -5.78 -15.41 -14.23
C VAL A 466 -7.13 -15.78 -13.61
N LEU A 467 -7.77 -16.81 -14.19
CA LEU A 467 -8.98 -17.42 -13.64
C LEU A 467 -8.97 -18.92 -13.89
N LEU A 468 -8.82 -19.71 -12.83
CA LEU A 468 -8.86 -21.16 -12.79
C LEU A 468 -10.01 -21.60 -11.89
N ILE A 469 -10.85 -22.52 -12.36
CA ILE A 469 -12.00 -23.00 -11.60
C ILE A 469 -12.01 -24.53 -11.58
N LYS A 470 -12.34 -25.10 -10.42
CA LYS A 470 -12.57 -26.51 -10.18
C LYS A 470 -13.85 -26.71 -9.36
N GLY A 471 -14.78 -27.50 -9.85
CA GLY A 471 -15.94 -27.95 -9.08
C GLY A 471 -15.60 -29.02 -8.04
N ARG A 472 -16.54 -29.36 -7.18
CA ARG A 472 -16.40 -30.46 -6.22
C ARG A 472 -16.36 -31.82 -6.96
N GLY A 473 -15.38 -32.65 -6.60
CA GLY A 473 -15.19 -33.96 -7.20
C GLY A 473 -14.73 -33.96 -8.65
N GLU A 474 -14.44 -32.77 -9.20
CA GLU A 474 -13.97 -32.62 -10.57
C GLU A 474 -12.52 -33.08 -10.69
N GLN A 475 -12.27 -33.93 -11.71
CA GLN A 475 -10.95 -34.50 -12.00
C GLN A 475 -10.78 -34.57 -13.50
N HIS A 476 -9.66 -34.08 -14.00
CA HIS A 476 -9.28 -34.13 -15.40
C HIS A 476 -7.88 -34.74 -15.56
N ASP A 477 -7.60 -35.31 -16.72
CA ASP A 477 -6.28 -35.88 -17.05
C ASP A 477 -5.25 -34.77 -17.30
N GLU A 478 -5.70 -33.58 -17.73
CA GLU A 478 -4.88 -32.42 -18.05
C GLU A 478 -5.64 -31.10 -17.82
N LEU A 479 -4.93 -30.00 -17.65
CA LEU A 479 -5.52 -28.65 -17.55
C LEU A 479 -6.40 -28.35 -18.78
N THR A 480 -7.68 -28.12 -18.55
CA THR A 480 -8.62 -27.70 -19.59
C THR A 480 -8.50 -26.19 -19.82
N VAL A 481 -8.48 -25.74 -21.08
CA VAL A 481 -8.40 -24.32 -21.42
C VAL A 481 -9.69 -23.88 -22.13
N SER A 482 -10.35 -22.86 -21.58
CA SER A 482 -11.54 -22.24 -22.16
C SER A 482 -11.20 -20.86 -22.73
N TYR A 483 -11.64 -20.59 -23.96
CA TYR A 483 -11.53 -19.30 -24.63
C TYR A 483 -12.84 -18.50 -24.60
N ALA A 484 -13.82 -18.92 -23.82
CA ALA A 484 -15.06 -18.19 -23.62
C ALA A 484 -14.76 -16.76 -23.11
N PRO A 485 -15.46 -15.72 -23.60
CA PRO A 485 -15.19 -14.32 -23.26
C PRO A 485 -15.76 -13.97 -21.88
N ILE A 486 -15.07 -14.32 -20.82
CA ILE A 486 -15.49 -14.11 -19.42
C ILE A 486 -15.16 -12.70 -18.94
N SER A 487 -15.96 -12.22 -18.01
CA SER A 487 -15.76 -10.98 -17.26
C SER A 487 -16.04 -11.23 -15.77
N TYR A 488 -15.53 -10.38 -14.89
CA TYR A 488 -15.85 -10.42 -13.46
C TYR A 488 -17.33 -10.16 -13.15
N ASP A 489 -18.11 -9.66 -14.13
CA ASP A 489 -19.58 -9.63 -14.05
C ASP A 489 -20.21 -11.03 -13.92
N ASP A 490 -19.52 -12.07 -14.41
CA ASP A 490 -20.04 -13.43 -14.46
C ASP A 490 -19.77 -14.21 -13.17
N LEU A 491 -18.91 -13.70 -12.29
CA LEU A 491 -18.43 -14.44 -11.12
C LEU A 491 -19.56 -14.84 -10.16
N GLN A 492 -20.54 -13.96 -9.94
CA GLN A 492 -21.67 -14.27 -9.05
C GLN A 492 -22.50 -15.46 -9.56
N GLN A 493 -22.68 -15.56 -10.88
CA GLN A 493 -23.33 -16.72 -11.49
C GLN A 493 -22.48 -17.97 -11.31
N ALA A 494 -21.18 -17.87 -11.55
CA ALA A 494 -20.27 -19.00 -11.37
C ALA A 494 -20.28 -19.52 -9.92
N TYR A 495 -20.31 -18.63 -8.94
CA TYR A 495 -20.38 -19.01 -7.53
C TYR A 495 -21.65 -19.78 -7.21
N GLN A 496 -22.82 -19.32 -7.70
CA GLN A 496 -24.08 -20.02 -7.48
C GLN A 496 -24.04 -21.44 -8.06
N ARG A 497 -23.54 -21.60 -9.29
CA ARG A 497 -23.47 -22.92 -9.95
C ARG A 497 -22.49 -23.87 -9.26
N LEU A 498 -21.33 -23.36 -8.82
CA LEU A 498 -20.39 -24.16 -8.05
C LEU A 498 -20.97 -24.62 -6.70
N LEU A 499 -21.75 -23.76 -6.04
CA LEU A 499 -22.46 -24.11 -4.81
C LEU A 499 -23.58 -25.14 -5.08
N ASP A 500 -24.24 -25.10 -6.25
CA ASP A 500 -25.18 -26.12 -6.70
C ASP A 500 -24.50 -27.47 -7.07
N GLY A 501 -23.17 -27.52 -7.07
CA GLY A 501 -22.36 -28.71 -7.36
C GLY A 501 -22.07 -28.91 -8.84
N GLU A 502 -22.24 -27.89 -9.67
CA GLU A 502 -21.84 -27.96 -11.08
C GLU A 502 -20.30 -27.95 -11.19
N GLY A 503 -19.77 -28.57 -12.25
CA GLY A 503 -18.36 -28.52 -12.61
C GLY A 503 -17.99 -27.23 -13.37
N SER A 504 -16.69 -27.04 -13.61
CA SER A 504 -16.16 -25.86 -14.29
C SER A 504 -16.68 -25.71 -15.74
N ASP A 505 -17.01 -26.80 -16.44
CA ASP A 505 -17.49 -26.75 -17.83
C ASP A 505 -18.85 -26.06 -18.00
N GLY A 506 -19.67 -26.04 -16.96
CA GLY A 506 -21.03 -25.47 -16.99
C GLY A 506 -21.16 -24.14 -16.26
N VAL A 507 -20.08 -23.65 -15.69
CA VAL A 507 -20.10 -22.54 -14.72
C VAL A 507 -20.45 -21.18 -15.33
N PHE A 508 -20.22 -20.98 -16.62
CA PHE A 508 -20.57 -19.79 -17.38
C PHE A 508 -21.52 -20.11 -18.57
N ASP A 509 -22.34 -19.12 -18.94
CA ASP A 509 -23.23 -19.24 -20.12
C ASP A 509 -22.47 -18.97 -21.44
N TRP A 510 -21.30 -18.33 -21.37
CA TRP A 510 -20.50 -17.95 -22.53
C TRP A 510 -19.67 -19.11 -23.07
N GLN A 511 -19.55 -19.16 -24.41
CA GLN A 511 -18.77 -20.18 -25.11
C GLN A 511 -17.69 -19.55 -25.98
N GLU A 512 -16.70 -20.34 -26.38
CA GLU A 512 -15.69 -19.90 -27.33
C GLU A 512 -16.34 -19.46 -28.64
N GLY A 513 -15.96 -18.29 -29.13
CA GLY A 513 -16.49 -17.68 -30.35
C GLY A 513 -17.68 -16.77 -30.14
N ASP A 514 -18.22 -16.68 -28.93
CA ASP A 514 -19.28 -15.71 -28.63
C ASP A 514 -18.74 -14.27 -28.70
N GLU A 515 -19.53 -13.37 -29.28
CA GLU A 515 -19.23 -11.94 -29.31
C GLU A 515 -19.89 -11.26 -28.11
N ARG A 516 -19.08 -10.57 -27.30
CA ARG A 516 -19.57 -9.72 -26.19
C ARG A 516 -18.68 -8.53 -25.95
N THR A 517 -19.27 -7.50 -25.40
CA THR A 517 -18.55 -6.34 -24.85
C THR A 517 -18.41 -6.53 -23.34
N ARG A 518 -17.18 -6.41 -22.84
CA ARG A 518 -16.84 -6.55 -21.43
C ARG A 518 -16.41 -5.19 -20.90
N ARG A 519 -16.89 -4.84 -19.72
CA ARG A 519 -16.67 -3.56 -19.06
C ARG A 519 -15.41 -3.58 -18.22
N PHE A 520 -14.72 -2.45 -18.13
CA PHE A 520 -13.59 -2.20 -17.24
C PHE A 520 -13.60 -0.74 -16.82
N LEU A 521 -13.35 -0.43 -15.54
CA LEU A 521 -13.24 0.92 -15.02
C LEU A 521 -11.81 1.22 -14.63
N TRP A 522 -11.24 2.21 -15.31
CA TRP A 522 -9.85 2.62 -15.11
C TRP A 522 -9.76 3.91 -14.30
N HIS A 523 -8.84 3.94 -13.33
CA HIS A 523 -8.33 5.18 -12.75
C HIS A 523 -6.84 5.04 -12.44
N GLU A 524 -6.13 6.15 -12.30
CA GLU A 524 -4.74 6.19 -11.92
C GLU A 524 -4.66 6.69 -10.47
N LEU A 525 -4.18 5.82 -9.57
CA LEU A 525 -4.08 6.12 -8.13
C LEU A 525 -3.30 7.42 -7.88
N GLY A 526 -3.90 8.32 -7.10
CA GLY A 526 -3.30 9.60 -6.72
C GLY A 526 -3.18 10.63 -7.85
N LYS A 527 -3.59 10.32 -9.08
CA LYS A 527 -3.47 11.23 -10.23
C LYS A 527 -4.80 11.63 -10.85
N THR A 528 -5.82 10.78 -10.77
CA THR A 528 -7.13 11.08 -11.34
C THR A 528 -8.21 11.14 -10.27
N SER A 529 -9.14 12.08 -10.43
CA SER A 529 -10.33 12.23 -9.60
C SER A 529 -11.58 11.61 -10.24
N PHE A 530 -11.41 10.70 -11.19
CA PHE A 530 -12.49 10.06 -11.91
C PHE A 530 -12.14 8.65 -12.37
N LEU A 531 -13.17 7.81 -12.56
CA LEU A 531 -13.08 6.52 -13.23
C LEU A 531 -13.46 6.71 -14.71
N THR A 532 -12.65 6.18 -15.61
CA THR A 532 -12.95 6.14 -17.04
C THR A 532 -13.41 4.75 -17.43
N GLU A 533 -14.57 4.66 -18.08
CA GLU A 533 -15.08 3.37 -18.54
C GLU A 533 -14.43 2.97 -19.87
N TYR A 534 -13.97 1.74 -19.92
CA TYR A 534 -13.46 1.06 -21.12
C TYR A 534 -14.33 -0.14 -21.46
N ALA A 535 -14.34 -0.48 -22.74
CA ALA A 535 -14.98 -1.67 -23.28
C ALA A 535 -13.96 -2.53 -24.00
N GLN A 536 -13.95 -3.82 -23.69
CA GLN A 536 -13.21 -4.85 -24.40
C GLN A 536 -14.16 -5.62 -25.31
N THR A 537 -13.97 -5.56 -26.63
CA THR A 537 -14.86 -6.20 -27.62
C THR A 537 -14.25 -7.43 -28.29
N GLY A 538 -12.93 -7.66 -28.16
CA GLY A 538 -12.21 -8.79 -28.69
C GLY A 538 -11.67 -9.72 -27.62
N SER A 539 -10.61 -10.48 -27.93
CA SER A 539 -9.88 -11.27 -26.94
C SER A 539 -9.32 -10.37 -25.85
N ALA A 540 -9.31 -10.85 -24.61
CA ALA A 540 -8.74 -10.13 -23.46
C ALA A 540 -7.25 -9.79 -23.64
N GLU A 541 -6.53 -10.55 -24.45
CA GLU A 541 -5.13 -10.32 -24.79
C GLU A 541 -4.93 -9.24 -25.87
N ASP A 542 -5.95 -8.95 -26.67
CA ASP A 542 -5.88 -7.98 -27.75
C ASP A 542 -6.26 -6.58 -27.26
N MET A 543 -5.31 -5.88 -26.67
CA MET A 543 -5.51 -4.51 -26.18
C MET A 543 -5.90 -3.50 -27.27
N THR A 544 -5.81 -3.86 -28.56
CA THR A 544 -6.31 -2.99 -29.65
C THR A 544 -7.84 -2.94 -29.69
N THR A 545 -8.51 -3.92 -29.10
CA THR A 545 -9.98 -4.01 -28.94
C THR A 545 -10.47 -3.46 -27.61
N PHE A 546 -9.57 -2.91 -26.80
CA PHE A 546 -9.83 -2.27 -25.52
C PHE A 546 -9.85 -0.75 -25.70
N ALA A 547 -11.02 -0.14 -25.61
CA ALA A 547 -11.23 1.26 -25.94
C ALA A 547 -12.12 1.98 -24.93
N PRO A 548 -11.90 3.30 -24.67
CA PRO A 548 -12.77 4.09 -23.81
C PRO A 548 -14.17 4.23 -24.45
N THR A 549 -15.20 4.09 -23.62
CA THR A 549 -16.61 4.26 -24.05
C THR A 549 -17.03 5.72 -24.13
N GLY A 550 -16.29 6.61 -23.51
CA GLY A 550 -16.62 8.02 -23.32
C GLY A 550 -17.37 8.30 -22.02
N THR A 551 -17.70 7.28 -21.25
CA THR A 551 -18.32 7.43 -19.91
C THR A 551 -17.23 7.67 -18.87
N VAL A 552 -17.47 8.66 -17.99
CA VAL A 552 -16.57 9.04 -16.90
C VAL A 552 -17.40 9.26 -15.64
N TYR A 553 -16.92 8.71 -14.51
CA TYR A 553 -17.52 8.85 -13.18
C TYR A 553 -16.58 9.65 -12.29
N GLU A 554 -17.06 10.76 -11.72
CA GLU A 554 -16.25 11.63 -10.86
C GLU A 554 -16.19 11.05 -9.44
N LEU A 555 -14.97 10.80 -8.93
CA LEU A 555 -14.76 10.31 -7.57
C LEU A 555 -15.15 11.38 -6.54
N LYS A 556 -15.96 10.99 -5.55
CA LYS A 556 -16.47 11.87 -4.49
C LYS A 556 -15.61 11.83 -3.25
#